data_5a8d674f78721b3898fb663e06b9f324
#
_entry.id   5a8d674f78721b3898fb663e06b9f324
#
_cell.length_a   1.000
_cell.length_b   1.000
_cell.length_c   1.000
_cell.angle_alpha   90.00
_cell.angle_beta   90.00
_cell.angle_gamma   90.00
#
_symmetry.space_group_name_H-M   'P 1'
#
loop_
_entity.id
_entity.type
_entity.pdbx_description
1 polymer ?
#
loop_
_entity_poly.entity_id
_entity_poly.type
_entity_poly.pdbx_seq_one_letter_code
_entity_poly.pdbx_strand_id
1 'polypeptide(L)'
;MVSKDLKKVLFFISFFYIFINTKILVANEWLIGNIGVFQGLDKITARIKTFEIQVGVPKKFGILDIDLQKCVYSLPLDEPESIAYIKVLDKSDKYSVTKDKLSIFEGWIFASSPALNAMEHPVYDVSLISCRKDKTLSNKSSSLSLKD
;
A
#
# COMPACT_ATOMS: atom_id res chain seq x y z
N MET A 1 43.37 46.62 -2.85
CA MET A 1 42.99 46.20 -4.23
C MET A 1 43.15 44.69 -4.29
N VAL A 2 42.07 43.94 -4.15
CA VAL A 2 42.10 42.45 -4.18
C VAL A 2 42.38 42.02 -5.62
N SER A 3 43.43 41.24 -5.82
CA SER A 3 43.84 40.73 -7.13
C SER A 3 42.68 40.03 -7.84
N LYS A 4 42.54 40.21 -9.17
CA LYS A 4 41.51 39.56 -9.98
C LYS A 4 41.53 38.02 -9.83
N ASP A 5 42.71 37.47 -9.57
CA ASP A 5 42.88 36.02 -9.40
C ASP A 5 42.34 35.53 -8.05
N LEU A 6 42.45 36.34 -7.00
CA LEU A 6 41.89 36.02 -5.69
C LEU A 6 40.33 35.94 -5.72
N LYS A 7 39.71 36.81 -6.53
CA LYS A 7 38.24 36.76 -6.71
C LYS A 7 37.81 35.51 -7.43
N LYS A 8 38.54 35.03 -8.42
CA LYS A 8 38.26 33.77 -9.11
C LYS A 8 38.40 32.57 -8.16
N VAL A 9 39.46 32.54 -7.36
CA VAL A 9 39.68 31.47 -6.37
C VAL A 9 38.57 31.46 -5.34
N LEU A 10 38.14 32.59 -4.81
CA LEU A 10 37.01 32.69 -3.88
C LEU A 10 35.69 32.23 -4.50
N PHE A 11 35.46 32.53 -5.78
CA PHE A 11 34.27 32.08 -6.50
C PHE A 11 34.28 30.55 -6.68
N PHE A 12 35.40 29.93 -7.02
CA PHE A 12 35.52 28.48 -7.13
C PHE A 12 35.36 27.77 -5.78
N ILE A 13 35.91 28.34 -4.70
CA ILE A 13 35.73 27.79 -3.34
C ILE A 13 34.28 27.88 -2.93
N SER A 14 33.60 29.00 -3.18
CA SER A 14 32.18 29.16 -2.88
C SER A 14 31.29 28.17 -3.69
N PHE A 15 31.61 28.01 -4.97
CA PHE A 15 30.91 27.07 -5.83
C PHE A 15 31.11 25.62 -5.38
N PHE A 16 32.33 25.25 -5.01
CA PHE A 16 32.63 23.92 -4.48
C PHE A 16 31.97 23.65 -3.14
N TYR A 17 31.81 24.67 -2.27
CA TYR A 17 31.12 24.55 -0.98
C TYR A 17 29.62 24.27 -1.14
N ILE A 18 28.97 24.74 -2.21
CA ILE A 18 27.57 24.48 -2.53
C ILE A 18 27.38 22.99 -2.91
N PHE A 19 28.32 22.40 -3.65
CA PHE A 19 28.24 20.98 -4.05
C PHE A 19 28.45 20.01 -2.90
N ILE A 20 29.18 20.39 -1.84
CA ILE A 20 29.44 19.50 -0.69
C ILE A 20 28.21 19.36 0.22
N ASN A 21 27.25 20.30 0.15
CA ASN A 21 26.05 20.30 1.00
C ASN A 21 24.85 19.54 0.40
N THR A 22 25.02 18.70 -0.63
CA THR A 22 23.95 17.82 -1.13
C THR A 22 23.61 16.79 -0.07
N LYS A 23 22.46 16.93 0.60
CA LYS A 23 21.93 15.90 1.48
C LYS A 23 21.58 14.67 0.64
N ILE A 24 22.12 13.53 1.02
CA ILE A 24 21.73 12.26 0.41
C ILE A 24 20.27 12.01 0.78
N LEU A 25 19.38 12.07 -0.21
CA LEU A 25 17.99 11.64 -0.05
C LEU A 25 18.00 10.12 0.07
N VAL A 26 17.76 9.63 1.28
CA VAL A 26 17.51 8.20 1.50
C VAL A 26 16.07 7.93 1.07
N ALA A 27 15.90 7.13 0.03
CA ALA A 27 14.59 6.66 -0.39
C ALA A 27 14.15 5.52 0.55
N ASN A 28 12.91 5.57 1.03
CA ASN A 28 12.32 4.48 1.81
C ASN A 28 12.21 3.23 0.93
N GLU A 29 12.69 2.09 1.43
CA GLU A 29 12.58 0.81 0.74
C GLU A 29 11.19 0.20 0.98
N TRP A 30 10.48 -0.07 -0.13
CA TRP A 30 9.18 -0.71 -0.10
C TRP A 30 9.30 -2.21 -0.35
N LEU A 31 8.70 -3.00 0.51
CA LEU A 31 8.66 -4.45 0.41
C LEU A 31 7.30 -4.90 -0.12
N ILE A 32 7.33 -5.93 -0.97
CA ILE A 32 6.10 -6.53 -1.51
C ILE A 32 5.57 -7.56 -0.51
N GLY A 33 4.35 -7.33 -0.01
CA GLY A 33 3.57 -8.25 0.79
C GLY A 33 2.68 -9.13 -0.08
N ASN A 34 2.29 -10.28 0.46
CA ASN A 34 1.31 -11.19 -0.16
C ASN A 34 0.04 -11.38 0.68
N ILE A 35 0.02 -10.80 1.89
CA ILE A 35 -1.14 -10.78 2.79
C ILE A 35 -1.40 -9.36 3.26
N GLY A 36 -2.65 -8.91 3.12
CA GLY A 36 -3.17 -7.71 3.76
C GLY A 36 -4.05 -8.07 4.95
N VAL A 37 -3.84 -7.39 6.06
CA VAL A 37 -4.68 -7.45 7.26
C VAL A 37 -5.63 -6.28 7.22
N PHE A 38 -6.92 -6.55 7.26
CA PHE A 38 -8.00 -5.58 7.15
C PHE A 38 -8.87 -5.57 8.39
N GLN A 39 -9.46 -4.42 8.65
CA GLN A 39 -10.53 -4.24 9.61
C GLN A 39 -11.81 -3.90 8.85
N GLY A 40 -12.87 -4.66 9.07
CA GLY A 40 -14.20 -4.39 8.56
C GLY A 40 -15.15 -3.98 9.68
N LEU A 41 -15.91 -2.92 9.45
CA LEU A 41 -16.96 -2.44 10.34
C LEU A 41 -18.32 -2.66 9.67
N ASP A 42 -19.23 -3.33 10.35
CA ASP A 42 -20.67 -3.32 10.06
C ASP A 42 -21.30 -2.13 10.81
N LYS A 43 -21.69 -1.11 10.06
CA LYS A 43 -22.22 0.15 10.61
C LYS A 43 -23.63 -0.03 11.25
N ILE A 44 -24.37 -1.04 10.82
CA ILE A 44 -25.72 -1.30 11.34
C ILE A 44 -25.65 -1.95 12.72
N THR A 45 -24.75 -2.91 12.89
CA THR A 45 -24.61 -3.66 14.15
C THR A 45 -23.47 -3.16 15.02
N ALA A 46 -22.68 -2.19 14.56
CA ALA A 46 -21.46 -1.67 15.17
C ALA A 46 -20.44 -2.77 15.48
N ARG A 47 -20.39 -3.83 14.68
CA ARG A 47 -19.47 -4.94 14.86
C ARG A 47 -18.21 -4.75 14.03
N ILE A 48 -17.08 -4.90 14.69
CA ILE A 48 -15.75 -4.86 14.07
C ILE A 48 -15.22 -6.28 13.94
N LYS A 49 -14.62 -6.58 12.80
CA LYS A 49 -13.96 -7.86 12.54
C LYS A 49 -12.64 -7.62 11.81
N THR A 50 -11.56 -8.18 12.33
CA THR A 50 -10.27 -8.23 11.64
C THR A 50 -10.17 -9.52 10.82
N PHE A 51 -9.67 -9.42 9.59
CA PHE A 51 -9.49 -10.55 8.69
C PHE A 51 -8.32 -10.32 7.73
N GLU A 52 -7.79 -11.42 7.20
CA GLU A 52 -6.68 -11.42 6.27
C GLU A 52 -7.16 -11.73 4.86
N ILE A 53 -6.56 -11.05 3.87
CA ILE A 53 -6.78 -11.31 2.46
C ILE A 53 -5.42 -11.61 1.82
N GLN A 54 -5.34 -12.71 1.10
CA GLN A 54 -4.19 -13.03 0.27
C GLN A 54 -4.31 -12.35 -1.08
N VAL A 55 -3.19 -11.82 -1.60
CA VAL A 55 -3.15 -11.21 -2.94
C VAL A 55 -3.65 -12.18 -4.00
N GLY A 56 -4.61 -11.75 -4.81
CA GLY A 56 -5.24 -12.53 -5.88
C GLY A 56 -6.29 -13.55 -5.43
N VAL A 57 -6.61 -13.61 -4.11
CA VAL A 57 -7.65 -14.49 -3.57
C VAL A 57 -8.77 -13.64 -2.96
N PRO A 58 -9.89 -13.43 -3.66
CA PRO A 58 -10.99 -12.62 -3.15
C PRO A 58 -11.57 -13.17 -1.84
N LYS A 59 -11.95 -12.27 -0.93
CA LYS A 59 -12.55 -12.60 0.36
C LYS A 59 -13.85 -11.86 0.57
N LYS A 60 -14.81 -12.55 1.15
CA LYS A 60 -16.12 -11.98 1.49
C LYS A 60 -16.11 -11.33 2.86
N PHE A 61 -16.70 -10.12 2.93
CA PHE A 61 -17.06 -9.44 4.16
C PHE A 61 -18.49 -8.91 4.03
N GLY A 62 -19.45 -9.52 4.75
CA GLY A 62 -20.86 -9.25 4.55
C GLY A 62 -21.30 -9.58 3.11
N ILE A 63 -21.84 -8.58 2.42
CA ILE A 63 -22.22 -8.67 1.01
C ILE A 63 -21.10 -8.26 0.05
N LEU A 64 -19.98 -7.78 0.59
CA LEU A 64 -18.85 -7.33 -0.20
C LEU A 64 -17.92 -8.49 -0.57
N ASP A 65 -17.48 -8.52 -1.83
CA ASP A 65 -16.33 -9.29 -2.28
C ASP A 65 -15.14 -8.34 -2.42
N ILE A 66 -14.09 -8.59 -1.66
CA ILE A 66 -12.88 -7.77 -1.63
C ILE A 66 -11.76 -8.55 -2.30
N ASP A 67 -11.20 -8.00 -3.36
CA ASP A 67 -10.05 -8.53 -4.07
C ASP A 67 -8.82 -7.66 -3.77
N LEU A 68 -7.84 -8.25 -3.10
CA LEU A 68 -6.54 -7.62 -2.84
C LEU A 68 -5.61 -7.89 -4.02
N GLN A 69 -5.31 -6.87 -4.81
CA GLN A 69 -4.45 -7.00 -6.00
C GLN A 69 -2.99 -6.74 -5.70
N LYS A 70 -2.69 -5.77 -4.81
CA LYS A 70 -1.32 -5.44 -4.40
C LYS A 70 -1.28 -5.05 -2.94
N CYS A 71 -0.18 -5.40 -2.27
CA CYS A 71 0.09 -5.02 -0.88
C CYS A 71 1.58 -4.72 -0.75
N VAL A 72 1.92 -3.53 -0.29
CA VAL A 72 3.31 -3.10 -0.07
C VAL A 72 3.43 -2.47 1.32
N TYR A 73 4.60 -2.58 1.91
CA TYR A 73 4.87 -2.01 3.23
C TYR A 73 6.31 -1.50 3.32
N SER A 74 6.51 -0.46 4.10
CA SER A 74 7.84 0.06 4.40
C SER A 74 8.47 -0.67 5.59
N LEU A 75 9.79 -0.67 5.66
CA LEU A 75 10.51 -1.15 6.84
C LEU A 75 10.28 -0.19 8.02
N PRO A 76 10.23 -0.69 9.26
CA PRO A 76 9.90 0.10 10.46
C PRO A 76 11.07 0.98 10.94
N LEU A 77 11.79 1.65 10.01
CA LEU A 77 12.95 2.47 10.37
C LEU A 77 12.56 3.89 10.81
N ASP A 78 11.45 4.43 10.28
CA ASP A 78 10.94 5.76 10.67
C ASP A 78 9.43 5.71 10.94
N GLU A 79 8.59 5.71 9.91
CA GLU A 79 7.14 5.57 10.01
C GLU A 79 6.70 4.33 9.23
N PRO A 80 6.26 3.26 9.91
CA PRO A 80 5.78 2.06 9.22
C PRO A 80 4.51 2.38 8.46
N GLU A 81 4.54 2.25 7.14
CA GLU A 81 3.39 2.42 6.27
C GLU A 81 3.05 1.12 5.56
N SER A 82 1.77 0.91 5.34
CA SER A 82 1.25 -0.17 4.50
C SER A 82 0.24 0.37 3.52
N ILE A 83 0.37 -0.02 2.26
CA ILE A 83 -0.49 0.45 1.17
C ILE A 83 -1.00 -0.77 0.40
N ALA A 84 -2.30 -0.81 0.16
CA ALA A 84 -2.92 -1.88 -0.61
C ALA A 84 -3.74 -1.32 -1.76
N TYR A 85 -3.71 -2.02 -2.91
CA TYR A 85 -4.64 -1.80 -4.00
C TYR A 85 -5.73 -2.84 -3.95
N ILE A 86 -6.96 -2.41 -3.76
CA ILE A 86 -8.12 -3.30 -3.65
C ILE A 86 -9.18 -2.96 -4.68
N LYS A 87 -9.95 -3.98 -5.03
CA LYS A 87 -11.20 -3.88 -5.79
C LYS A 87 -12.31 -4.47 -4.97
N VAL A 88 -13.41 -3.74 -4.81
CA VAL A 88 -14.56 -4.17 -4.01
C VAL A 88 -15.81 -4.22 -4.87
N LEU A 89 -16.50 -5.34 -4.80
CA LEU A 89 -17.76 -5.59 -5.48
C LEU A 89 -18.86 -5.75 -4.44
N ASP A 90 -19.99 -5.06 -4.63
CA ASP A 90 -21.21 -5.30 -3.87
C ASP A 90 -22.04 -6.39 -4.55
N LYS A 91 -22.41 -7.42 -3.78
CA LYS A 91 -23.25 -8.54 -4.26
C LYS A 91 -24.71 -8.46 -3.82
N SER A 92 -25.13 -7.35 -3.23
CA SER A 92 -26.54 -7.16 -2.83
C SER A 92 -27.48 -7.11 -4.03
N ASP A 93 -26.96 -6.69 -5.17
CA ASP A 93 -27.75 -6.47 -6.37
C ASP A 93 -28.04 -7.79 -7.10
N LYS A 94 -29.05 -8.52 -6.59
CA LYS A 94 -29.59 -9.72 -7.24
C LYS A 94 -30.23 -9.46 -8.60
N TYR A 95 -30.38 -8.19 -8.98
CA TYR A 95 -31.09 -7.73 -10.19
C TYR A 95 -30.18 -7.16 -11.27
N SER A 96 -28.87 -7.10 -11.08
CA SER A 96 -27.94 -6.67 -12.14
C SER A 96 -27.89 -7.74 -13.24
N VAL A 97 -28.74 -7.58 -14.25
CA VAL A 97 -28.82 -8.43 -15.47
C VAL A 97 -27.58 -8.26 -16.35
N THR A 98 -26.75 -7.28 -16.08
CA THR A 98 -25.50 -7.05 -16.79
C THR A 98 -24.35 -7.79 -16.13
N LYS A 99 -23.62 -8.59 -16.91
CA LYS A 99 -22.44 -9.37 -16.48
C LYS A 99 -21.28 -8.55 -15.91
N ASP A 100 -21.32 -7.26 -16.03
CA ASP A 100 -20.35 -6.33 -15.44
C ASP A 100 -20.81 -6.01 -14.01
N LYS A 101 -20.32 -6.82 -13.05
CA LYS A 101 -20.42 -6.48 -11.62
C LYS A 101 -19.74 -5.14 -11.39
N LEU A 102 -20.56 -4.13 -11.15
CA LEU A 102 -20.06 -2.78 -10.94
C LEU A 102 -19.18 -2.77 -9.68
N SER A 103 -17.91 -2.45 -9.84
CA SER A 103 -17.02 -2.21 -8.72
C SER A 103 -17.51 -0.96 -7.99
N ILE A 104 -17.81 -1.09 -6.70
CA ILE A 104 -18.19 0.06 -5.87
C ILE A 104 -16.97 0.84 -5.39
N PHE A 105 -15.80 0.21 -5.40
CA PHE A 105 -14.53 0.82 -5.07
C PHE A 105 -13.40 0.11 -5.80
N GLU A 106 -12.47 0.88 -6.34
CA GLU A 106 -11.21 0.37 -6.89
C GLU A 106 -10.13 1.43 -6.69
N GLY A 107 -9.11 1.11 -5.89
CA GLY A 107 -8.07 2.10 -5.59
C GLY A 107 -7.09 1.68 -4.51
N TRP A 108 -6.17 2.60 -4.25
CA TRP A 108 -5.18 2.48 -3.18
C TRP A 108 -5.77 2.92 -1.84
N ILE A 109 -5.53 2.14 -0.80
CA ILE A 109 -5.85 2.46 0.58
C ILE A 109 -4.58 2.43 1.44
N PHE A 110 -4.54 3.27 2.47
CA PHE A 110 -3.38 3.53 3.30
C PHE A 110 -3.68 3.17 4.75
N ALA A 111 -2.76 2.46 5.42
CA ALA A 111 -2.95 2.06 6.81
C ALA A 111 -2.83 3.24 7.77
N SER A 112 -1.86 4.14 7.55
CA SER A 112 -1.66 5.33 8.38
C SER A 112 -2.75 6.38 8.21
N SER A 113 -3.39 6.42 7.04
CA SER A 113 -4.35 7.47 6.67
C SER A 113 -5.58 6.90 5.96
N PRO A 114 -6.44 6.14 6.65
CA PRO A 114 -7.59 5.46 6.04
C PRO A 114 -8.57 6.42 5.35
N ALA A 115 -8.64 7.68 5.79
CA ALA A 115 -9.54 8.69 5.24
C ALA A 115 -9.09 9.27 3.88
N LEU A 116 -7.84 9.07 3.46
CA LEU A 116 -7.33 9.61 2.19
C LEU A 116 -8.08 9.07 0.98
N ASN A 117 -8.46 7.80 1.02
CA ASN A 117 -9.20 7.14 -0.05
C ASN A 117 -10.08 6.06 0.57
N ALA A 118 -11.11 6.49 1.31
CA ALA A 118 -12.04 5.60 1.98
C ALA A 118 -13.06 5.01 0.99
N MET A 119 -13.41 3.76 1.18
CA MET A 119 -14.54 3.15 0.50
C MET A 119 -15.85 3.70 1.11
N GLU A 120 -16.67 4.35 0.30
CA GLU A 120 -17.98 4.82 0.73
C GLU A 120 -19.05 3.75 0.46
N HIS A 121 -19.49 3.09 1.53
CA HIS A 121 -20.63 2.15 1.46
C HIS A 121 -21.59 2.40 2.64
N PRO A 122 -22.92 2.35 2.44
CA PRO A 122 -23.88 2.73 3.50
C PRO A 122 -23.84 1.81 4.72
N VAL A 123 -23.50 0.54 4.55
CA VAL A 123 -23.55 -0.49 5.62
C VAL A 123 -22.18 -0.90 6.11
N TYR A 124 -21.18 -0.94 5.25
CA TYR A 124 -19.87 -1.47 5.58
C TYR A 124 -18.77 -0.43 5.42
N ASP A 125 -17.74 -0.55 6.25
CA ASP A 125 -16.49 0.16 6.11
C ASP A 125 -15.34 -0.83 6.17
N VAL A 126 -14.32 -0.63 5.34
CA VAL A 126 -13.15 -1.51 5.26
C VAL A 126 -11.90 -0.66 5.24
N SER A 127 -11.01 -0.89 6.18
CA SER A 127 -9.73 -0.22 6.31
C SER A 127 -8.57 -1.22 6.32
N LEU A 128 -7.42 -0.79 5.81
CA LEU A 128 -6.18 -1.55 5.89
C LEU A 128 -5.54 -1.34 7.27
N ILE A 129 -5.08 -2.41 7.90
CA ILE A 129 -4.26 -2.35 9.12
C ILE A 129 -2.79 -2.49 8.78
N SER A 130 -2.43 -3.50 7.98
CA SER A 130 -1.04 -3.75 7.62
C SER A 130 -0.92 -4.67 6.41
N CYS A 131 0.24 -4.61 5.75
CA CYS A 131 0.69 -5.58 4.77
C CYS A 131 1.82 -6.41 5.34
N ARG A 132 1.88 -7.70 5.00
CA ARG A 132 2.98 -8.58 5.41
C ARG A 132 3.29 -9.63 4.36
N LYS A 133 4.49 -10.19 4.43
CA LYS A 133 4.89 -11.33 3.62
C LYS A 133 4.74 -12.62 4.43
N ASP A 134 3.95 -13.57 3.94
CA ASP A 134 3.89 -14.92 4.50
C ASP A 134 5.06 -15.74 3.96
N LYS A 135 5.88 -16.25 4.88
CA LYS A 135 7.06 -17.07 4.55
C LYS A 135 6.68 -18.48 4.09
N THR A 136 5.49 -18.95 4.43
CA THR A 136 5.05 -20.33 4.14
C THR A 136 4.79 -20.56 2.65
N LEU A 137 4.34 -19.54 1.92
CA LEU A 137 4.07 -19.64 0.48
C LEU A 137 5.33 -19.50 -0.39
N SER A 138 6.37 -18.83 0.12
CA SER A 138 7.65 -18.68 -0.56
C SER A 138 8.39 -20.01 -0.72
N ASN A 139 8.26 -20.93 0.25
CA ASN A 139 8.93 -22.24 0.21
C ASN A 139 8.25 -23.25 -0.74
N LYS A 140 6.97 -23.02 -1.09
CA LYS A 140 6.24 -23.93 -1.98
C LYS A 140 6.57 -23.70 -3.46
N SER A 141 6.92 -22.46 -3.85
CA SER A 141 7.35 -22.16 -5.22
C SER A 141 8.78 -22.59 -5.51
N SER A 142 9.67 -22.54 -4.52
CA SER A 142 11.06 -22.99 -4.69
C SER A 142 11.21 -24.53 -4.70
N SER A 143 10.27 -25.27 -4.10
CA SER A 143 10.29 -26.73 -4.13
C SER A 143 9.71 -27.34 -5.42
N LEU A 144 8.96 -26.58 -6.23
CA LEU A 144 8.46 -27.03 -7.54
C LEU A 144 9.49 -26.84 -8.66
N SER A 145 10.46 -25.93 -8.50
CA SER A 145 11.49 -25.61 -9.50
C SER A 145 12.70 -26.55 -9.49
N LEU A 146 12.73 -27.53 -8.58
CA LEU A 146 13.85 -28.48 -8.43
C LEU A 146 13.49 -29.92 -8.88
N LYS A 147 12.42 -30.07 -9.65
CA LYS A 147 11.96 -31.37 -10.18
C LYS A 147 11.77 -31.35 -11.71
N ASP A 148 12.73 -30.76 -12.42
CA ASP A 148 12.93 -30.99 -13.86
C ASP A 148 14.39 -31.24 -14.16
#